data_ffe9516fa2c82451197296669f3a7ab2
#
_entry.id   ffe9516fa2c82451197296669f3a7ab2
#
_cell.length_a   1.000
_cell.length_b   1.000
_cell.length_c   1.000
_cell.angle_alpha   90.00
_cell.angle_beta   90.00
_cell.angle_gamma   90.00
#
_symmetry.space_group_name_H-M   'P 1'
#
loop_
_entity.id
_entity.type
_entity.pdbx_description
1 polymer ?
#
loop_
_entity_poly.entity_id
_entity_poly.type
_entity_poly.pdbx_seq_one_letter_code
_entity_poly.pdbx_strand_id
1 'polypeptide(L)'
;MSTVKNQAEAFKALVDWLRDALHEPEQFTLGYAAESSAFVRFNHGKVRQAGQVQQANVSFKLIDDGRHADLQITLSGDVETDLQRLAEGLQQLRETLPLLPRDPYLLLNHNHWQSHNVQDHPLPDTEQAVAEISRAAEGLDLVGFYAAGPISRGFASSAGAFGWHQANSFNFDFSLFHENGQAVKASYAGHEWSSEGFSRRFEQAREQLAFLGLPLRTLPPGEYRAYLAPAALEEIMGMLSWGGFSARAIASKQSPLQKFYANEASLSPNVWLSEQVSGSLSPAFSDEGYPRNDLGLIAKGTANAQLVNSRSAAEYGLAANGASSYEYPTALDMQAGQLEHKYILEQLGTGLYISNLWYLNYSDQPAARLTGMTRFATFWVENGQIVAPVSTMRFDDSVYSLLGSQLEGLTRERELLLSASTYSQRATASMLLPGALVKRLTLTL
;
A
#
# COMPACT_ATOMS: atom_id res chain seq x y z
N MET A 1 14.76 13.32 19.19
CA MET A 1 13.76 13.01 20.23
C MET A 1 12.83 14.18 20.59
N SER A 2 13.17 15.45 20.35
CA SER A 2 12.35 16.63 20.69
C SER A 2 11.14 16.88 19.77
N THR A 3 11.19 16.50 18.50
CA THR A 3 10.16 16.84 17.49
C THR A 3 8.88 16.01 17.55
N VAL A 4 8.96 14.77 17.94
CA VAL A 4 7.85 13.80 17.91
C VAL A 4 6.83 14.03 19.01
N LYS A 5 7.31 14.19 20.26
CA LYS A 5 6.46 14.50 21.42
C LYS A 5 5.72 15.83 21.20
N ASN A 6 6.35 16.74 20.49
CA ASN A 6 5.81 18.04 20.15
C ASN A 6 4.62 17.97 19.17
N GLN A 7 4.62 17.05 18.19
CA GLN A 7 3.54 16.94 17.19
C GLN A 7 2.22 16.44 17.79
N ALA A 8 2.27 15.42 18.66
CA ALA A 8 1.07 14.89 19.31
C ALA A 8 0.47 15.93 20.27
N GLU A 9 1.30 16.65 21.01
CA GLU A 9 0.89 17.73 21.93
C GLU A 9 0.33 18.92 21.13
N ALA A 10 0.95 19.31 20.00
CA ALA A 10 0.45 20.34 19.11
C ALA A 10 -0.92 19.97 18.52
N PHE A 11 -1.06 18.73 18.03
CA PHE A 11 -2.35 18.23 17.55
C PHE A 11 -3.43 18.26 18.63
N LYS A 12 -3.09 17.84 19.85
CA LYS A 12 -3.99 17.91 20.99
C LYS A 12 -4.43 19.35 21.29
N ALA A 13 -3.52 20.32 21.22
CA ALA A 13 -3.86 21.72 21.45
C ALA A 13 -4.87 22.25 20.39
N LEU A 14 -4.72 21.86 19.11
CA LEU A 14 -5.68 22.19 18.06
C LEU A 14 -7.07 21.59 18.35
N VAL A 15 -7.10 20.34 18.82
CA VAL A 15 -8.35 19.63 19.16
C VAL A 15 -9.03 20.27 20.36
N ASP A 16 -8.29 20.59 21.42
CA ASP A 16 -8.85 21.20 22.63
C ASP A 16 -9.42 22.59 22.28
N TRP A 17 -8.70 23.39 21.50
CA TRP A 17 -9.20 24.68 21.03
C TRP A 17 -10.50 24.55 20.20
N LEU A 18 -10.58 23.59 19.28
CA LEU A 18 -11.80 23.37 18.50
C LEU A 18 -12.99 23.03 19.37
N ARG A 19 -12.80 22.18 20.40
CA ARG A 19 -13.87 21.83 21.34
C ARG A 19 -14.44 23.06 22.05
N ASP A 20 -13.57 24.01 22.41
CA ASP A 20 -13.98 25.24 23.08
C ASP A 20 -14.59 26.27 22.12
N ALA A 21 -14.20 26.24 20.83
CA ALA A 21 -14.64 27.21 19.83
C ALA A 21 -15.97 26.84 19.13
N LEU A 22 -16.44 25.59 19.25
CA LEU A 22 -17.70 25.17 18.64
C LEU A 22 -18.92 25.70 19.40
N HIS A 23 -19.97 25.97 18.63
CA HIS A 23 -21.29 26.27 19.17
C HIS A 23 -22.19 25.02 19.11
N GLU A 24 -23.03 24.79 20.09
CA GLU A 24 -24.04 23.76 19.95
C GLU A 24 -25.05 24.11 18.86
N PRO A 25 -25.44 23.21 17.94
CA PRO A 25 -25.11 21.76 17.87
C PRO A 25 -23.96 21.38 16.90
N GLU A 26 -23.04 22.28 16.60
CA GLU A 26 -21.92 22.02 15.69
C GLU A 26 -21.08 20.81 16.14
N GLN A 27 -20.62 20.03 15.18
CA GLN A 27 -19.71 18.89 15.37
C GLN A 27 -18.51 19.01 14.46
N PHE A 28 -17.40 18.38 14.82
CA PHE A 28 -16.21 18.31 13.97
C PHE A 28 -15.60 16.94 13.90
N THR A 29 -14.86 16.71 12.81
CA THR A 29 -13.76 15.75 12.75
C THR A 29 -12.48 16.48 12.31
N LEU A 30 -11.35 16.10 12.90
CA LEU A 30 -10.04 16.64 12.57
C LEU A 30 -9.08 15.48 12.33
N GLY A 31 -8.65 15.32 11.07
CA GLY A 31 -7.59 14.42 10.69
C GLY A 31 -6.23 15.13 10.69
N TYR A 32 -5.17 14.45 11.08
CA TYR A 32 -3.79 14.96 11.06
C TYR A 32 -2.92 14.03 10.24
N ALA A 33 -2.10 14.58 9.34
CA ALA A 33 -1.14 13.83 8.54
C ALA A 33 0.19 14.60 8.47
N ALA A 34 1.28 13.94 8.84
CA ALA A 34 2.62 14.53 8.75
C ALA A 34 3.67 13.49 8.36
N GLU A 35 4.75 14.00 7.82
CA GLU A 35 6.00 13.26 7.61
C GLU A 35 7.21 14.13 7.92
N SER A 36 8.28 13.47 8.37
CA SER A 36 9.62 14.04 8.44
C SER A 36 10.58 13.03 7.83
N SER A 37 10.88 13.19 6.55
CA SER A 37 11.58 12.19 5.75
C SER A 37 12.88 12.74 5.18
N ALA A 38 13.97 11.98 5.33
CA ALA A 38 15.14 12.11 4.49
C ALA A 38 14.92 11.33 3.20
N PHE A 39 15.37 11.86 2.07
CA PHE A 39 15.34 11.16 0.80
C PHE A 39 16.66 11.31 0.03
N VAL A 40 16.99 10.25 -0.72
CA VAL A 40 18.18 10.24 -1.58
C VAL A 40 17.84 9.56 -2.90
N ARG A 41 18.13 10.25 -4.00
CA ARG A 41 18.04 9.69 -5.34
C ARG A 41 19.42 9.27 -5.82
N PHE A 42 19.47 8.08 -6.39
CA PHE A 42 20.68 7.52 -7.00
C PHE A 42 20.53 7.47 -8.52
N ASN A 43 21.63 7.69 -9.23
CA ASN A 43 21.73 7.51 -10.66
C ASN A 43 23.16 7.05 -11.00
N HIS A 44 23.29 6.02 -11.82
CA HIS A 44 24.58 5.36 -12.13
C HIS A 44 25.37 5.01 -10.86
N GLY A 45 24.70 4.45 -9.84
CA GLY A 45 25.30 4.06 -8.57
C GLY A 45 25.78 5.20 -7.68
N LYS A 46 25.49 6.45 -8.02
CA LYS A 46 25.93 7.65 -7.29
C LYS A 46 24.75 8.46 -6.79
N VAL A 47 24.93 9.14 -5.66
CA VAL A 47 23.96 10.11 -5.15
C VAL A 47 23.77 11.23 -6.19
N ARG A 48 22.54 11.37 -6.68
CA ARG A 48 22.14 12.42 -7.62
C ARG A 48 21.55 13.63 -6.90
N GLN A 49 20.74 13.35 -5.87
CA GLN A 49 20.06 14.35 -5.09
C GLN A 49 19.79 13.81 -3.69
N ALA A 50 19.99 14.61 -2.68
CA ALA A 50 19.60 14.33 -1.31
C ALA A 50 18.84 15.53 -0.74
N GLY A 51 17.94 15.29 0.22
CA GLY A 51 17.18 16.34 0.86
C GLY A 51 16.33 15.81 2.00
N GLN A 52 15.58 16.71 2.61
CA GLN A 52 14.63 16.43 3.67
C GLN A 52 13.27 17.05 3.33
N VAL A 53 12.21 16.35 3.70
CA VAL A 53 10.84 16.84 3.61
C VAL A 53 10.26 16.82 5.03
N GLN A 54 9.75 17.98 5.44
CA GLN A 54 8.96 18.12 6.66
C GLN A 54 7.66 18.80 6.29
N GLN A 55 6.55 18.12 6.51
CA GLN A 55 5.23 18.67 6.23
C GLN A 55 4.20 18.12 7.19
N ALA A 56 3.21 18.94 7.52
CA ALA A 56 2.08 18.57 8.32
C ALA A 56 0.83 19.28 7.82
N ASN A 57 -0.28 18.55 7.82
CA ASN A 57 -1.59 19.05 7.41
C ASN A 57 -2.67 18.55 8.37
N VAL A 58 -3.73 19.32 8.52
CA VAL A 58 -4.99 18.85 9.11
C VAL A 58 -6.11 18.92 8.08
N SER A 59 -6.95 17.89 8.07
CA SER A 59 -8.23 17.88 7.34
C SER A 59 -9.32 18.17 8.36
N PHE A 60 -9.90 19.35 8.28
CA PHE A 60 -10.92 19.82 9.20
C PHE A 60 -12.29 19.77 8.54
N LYS A 61 -13.21 19.02 9.13
CA LYS A 61 -14.61 18.93 8.70
C LYS A 61 -15.50 19.50 9.78
N LEU A 62 -16.36 20.44 9.42
CA LEU A 62 -17.44 20.98 10.25
C LEU A 62 -18.77 20.33 9.83
N ILE A 63 -19.58 19.98 10.81
CA ILE A 63 -20.86 19.31 10.62
C ILE A 63 -21.92 20.02 11.45
N ASP A 64 -23.04 20.36 10.82
CA ASP A 64 -24.24 20.91 11.48
C ASP A 64 -25.49 20.59 10.66
N ASP A 65 -26.59 20.31 11.32
CA ASP A 65 -27.92 20.11 10.73
C ASP A 65 -27.92 19.13 9.53
N GLY A 66 -27.12 18.04 9.62
CA GLY A 66 -26.98 17.04 8.54
C GLY A 66 -26.20 17.53 7.32
N ARG A 67 -25.55 18.68 7.41
CA ARG A 67 -24.64 19.22 6.40
C ARG A 67 -23.22 19.04 6.87
N HIS A 68 -22.28 18.97 5.94
CA HIS A 68 -20.86 18.99 6.25
C HIS A 68 -20.08 19.75 5.16
N ALA A 69 -19.00 20.38 5.58
CA ALA A 69 -18.00 20.98 4.72
C ALA A 69 -16.61 20.70 5.31
N ASP A 70 -15.63 20.56 4.46
CA ASP A 70 -14.26 20.30 4.89
C ASP A 70 -13.24 21.17 4.15
N LEU A 71 -12.11 21.37 4.80
CA LEU A 71 -10.96 22.03 4.22
C LEU A 71 -9.67 21.42 4.75
N GLN A 72 -8.59 21.59 4.01
CA GLN A 72 -7.26 21.19 4.41
C GLN A 72 -6.41 22.42 4.77
N ILE A 73 -5.75 22.37 5.92
CA ILE A 73 -4.87 23.42 6.42
C ILE A 73 -3.46 22.87 6.52
N THR A 74 -2.51 23.53 5.86
CA THR A 74 -1.09 23.24 6.05
C THR A 74 -0.61 23.90 7.33
N LEU A 75 -0.01 23.11 8.21
CA LEU A 75 0.52 23.56 9.50
C LEU A 75 1.94 24.12 9.35
N SER A 76 2.23 25.13 10.13
CA SER A 76 3.55 25.75 10.22
C SER A 76 4.48 25.04 11.21
N GLY A 77 3.90 24.33 12.19
CA GLY A 77 4.58 23.77 13.35
C GLY A 77 4.70 24.72 14.52
N ASP A 78 4.21 25.96 14.39
CA ASP A 78 4.02 26.93 15.47
C ASP A 78 2.54 26.90 15.88
N VAL A 79 2.28 26.51 17.13
CA VAL A 79 0.92 26.25 17.61
C VAL A 79 0.03 27.50 17.54
N GLU A 80 0.57 28.70 17.85
CA GLU A 80 -0.22 29.94 17.84
C GLU A 80 -0.64 30.30 16.40
N THR A 81 0.28 30.23 15.46
CA THR A 81 0.01 30.44 14.03
C THR A 81 -1.00 29.40 13.50
N ASP A 82 -0.86 28.14 13.91
CA ASP A 82 -1.72 27.06 13.44
C ASP A 82 -3.14 27.16 14.04
N LEU A 83 -3.28 27.63 15.29
CA LEU A 83 -4.57 27.94 15.90
C LEU A 83 -5.28 29.10 15.17
N GLN A 84 -4.54 30.15 14.76
CA GLN A 84 -5.10 31.22 13.98
C GLN A 84 -5.64 30.73 12.62
N ARG A 85 -4.86 29.91 11.89
CA ARG A 85 -5.30 29.31 10.62
C ARG A 85 -6.54 28.44 10.80
N LEU A 86 -6.59 27.69 11.91
CA LEU A 86 -7.75 26.86 12.23
C LEU A 86 -9.00 27.68 12.54
N ALA A 87 -8.84 28.84 13.22
CA ALA A 87 -9.93 29.78 13.49
C ALA A 87 -10.47 30.41 12.19
N GLU A 88 -9.59 30.82 11.29
CA GLU A 88 -9.96 31.31 9.95
C GLU A 88 -10.70 30.24 9.16
N GLY A 89 -10.23 28.98 9.19
CA GLY A 89 -10.87 27.83 8.57
C GLY A 89 -12.26 27.53 9.16
N LEU A 90 -12.42 27.61 10.47
CA LEU A 90 -13.71 27.42 11.13
C LEU A 90 -14.72 28.48 10.67
N GLN A 91 -14.31 29.75 10.59
CA GLN A 91 -15.17 30.81 10.11
C GLN A 91 -15.60 30.59 8.65
N GLN A 92 -14.64 30.21 7.79
CA GLN A 92 -14.94 29.90 6.38
C GLN A 92 -15.93 28.73 6.25
N LEU A 93 -15.78 27.68 7.06
CA LEU A 93 -16.70 26.53 7.05
C LEU A 93 -18.10 26.93 7.55
N ARG A 94 -18.21 27.77 8.58
CA ARG A 94 -19.48 28.30 9.07
C ARG A 94 -20.23 29.12 8.00
N GLU A 95 -19.51 29.87 7.20
CA GLU A 95 -20.11 30.64 6.08
C GLU A 95 -20.54 29.74 4.91
N THR A 96 -19.78 28.67 4.65
CA THR A 96 -20.04 27.73 3.55
C THR A 96 -21.16 26.75 3.87
N LEU A 97 -21.21 26.23 5.08
CA LEU A 97 -22.08 25.13 5.48
C LEU A 97 -23.58 25.33 5.22
N PRO A 98 -24.17 26.54 5.50
CA PRO A 98 -25.59 26.79 5.21
C PRO A 98 -25.97 26.73 3.73
N LEU A 99 -24.97 26.88 2.83
CA LEU A 99 -25.17 26.88 1.38
C LEU A 99 -25.22 25.45 0.80
N LEU A 100 -24.83 24.46 1.57
CA LEU A 100 -24.76 23.06 1.13
C LEU A 100 -26.06 22.31 1.42
N PRO A 101 -26.41 21.30 0.60
CA PRO A 101 -27.55 20.41 0.90
C PRO A 101 -27.24 19.54 2.12
N ARG A 102 -28.29 19.05 2.78
CA ARG A 102 -28.18 17.98 3.76
C ARG A 102 -27.73 16.69 3.09
N ASP A 103 -26.82 15.95 3.73
CA ASP A 103 -26.40 14.62 3.28
C ASP A 103 -27.22 13.54 4.00
N PRO A 104 -28.10 12.83 3.29
CA PRO A 104 -28.95 11.80 3.89
C PRO A 104 -28.16 10.56 4.36
N TYR A 105 -26.91 10.42 3.92
CA TYR A 105 -26.05 9.29 4.26
C TYR A 105 -24.89 9.68 5.19
N LEU A 106 -24.95 10.86 5.77
CA LEU A 106 -23.98 11.29 6.77
C LEU A 106 -24.10 10.42 8.01
N LEU A 107 -23.08 9.64 8.29
CA LEU A 107 -22.98 8.81 9.48
C LEU A 107 -21.68 9.14 10.21
N LEU A 108 -21.81 9.64 11.42
CA LEU A 108 -20.67 9.93 12.29
C LEU A 108 -20.46 8.83 13.32
N ASN A 109 -19.21 8.54 13.64
CA ASN A 109 -18.91 7.69 14.77
C ASN A 109 -19.01 8.50 16.07
N HIS A 110 -20.01 8.19 16.90
CA HIS A 110 -20.22 8.82 18.19
C HIS A 110 -19.55 8.07 19.37
N ASN A 111 -18.83 6.99 19.06
CA ASN A 111 -18.13 6.24 20.10
C ASN A 111 -16.93 7.04 20.65
N HIS A 112 -16.87 7.13 21.97
CA HIS A 112 -15.69 7.63 22.65
C HIS A 112 -14.61 6.54 22.66
N TRP A 113 -13.44 6.85 22.11
CA TRP A 113 -12.28 5.97 22.15
C TRP A 113 -10.99 6.78 22.14
N GLN A 114 -9.92 6.17 22.66
CA GLN A 114 -8.58 6.76 22.64
C GLN A 114 -7.57 5.71 22.19
N SER A 115 -6.64 6.12 21.34
CA SER A 115 -5.53 5.31 20.88
C SER A 115 -4.27 6.16 20.80
N HIS A 116 -3.18 5.67 21.34
CA HIS A 116 -1.86 6.29 21.22
C HIS A 116 -0.83 5.21 20.91
N ASN A 117 -0.34 5.17 19.68
CA ASN A 117 0.62 4.17 19.21
C ASN A 117 1.81 4.87 18.56
N VAL A 118 2.99 4.64 19.11
CA VAL A 118 4.25 5.13 18.56
C VAL A 118 5.17 3.94 18.31
N GLN A 119 5.42 3.65 17.05
CA GLN A 119 6.34 2.62 16.58
C GLN A 119 7.69 3.28 16.24
N ASP A 120 8.45 3.56 17.29
CA ASP A 120 9.76 4.23 17.18
C ASP A 120 10.89 3.20 16.99
N HIS A 121 10.80 2.46 15.89
CA HIS A 121 11.87 1.53 15.49
C HIS A 121 13.10 2.33 15.04
N PRO A 122 14.30 1.95 15.47
CA PRO A 122 15.52 2.65 15.08
C PRO A 122 15.78 2.45 13.58
N LEU A 123 15.86 3.57 12.88
CA LEU A 123 16.34 3.59 11.49
C LEU A 123 17.83 3.95 11.50
N PRO A 124 18.61 3.48 10.51
CA PRO A 124 19.98 3.91 10.36
C PRO A 124 20.04 5.41 10.07
N ASP A 125 21.13 6.03 10.44
CA ASP A 125 21.40 7.37 9.92
C ASP A 125 21.39 7.33 8.38
N THR A 126 20.85 8.36 7.76
CA THR A 126 20.80 8.48 6.30
C THR A 126 22.18 8.33 5.66
N GLU A 127 23.22 8.88 6.27
CA GLU A 127 24.60 8.74 5.79
C GLU A 127 25.06 7.29 5.80
N GLN A 128 24.74 6.52 6.85
CA GLN A 128 25.05 5.10 6.95
C GLN A 128 24.34 4.29 5.86
N ALA A 129 23.03 4.47 5.70
CA ALA A 129 22.26 3.78 4.66
C ALA A 129 22.80 4.09 3.26
N VAL A 130 23.09 5.37 2.98
CA VAL A 130 23.66 5.83 1.71
C VAL A 130 25.03 5.23 1.46
N ALA A 131 25.88 5.13 2.49
CA ALA A 131 27.20 4.51 2.37
C ALA A 131 27.10 3.00 2.06
N GLU A 132 26.16 2.29 2.70
CA GLU A 132 25.92 0.87 2.40
C GLU A 132 25.41 0.67 0.97
N ILE A 133 24.42 1.47 0.54
CA ILE A 133 23.86 1.43 -0.82
C ILE A 133 24.94 1.75 -1.86
N SER A 134 25.72 2.82 -1.65
CA SER A 134 26.76 3.25 -2.60
C SER A 134 27.85 2.20 -2.73
N ARG A 135 28.25 1.55 -1.64
CA ARG A 135 29.23 0.45 -1.66
C ARG A 135 28.70 -0.76 -2.42
N ALA A 136 27.45 -1.15 -2.19
CA ALA A 136 26.83 -2.27 -2.90
C ALA A 136 26.67 -1.99 -4.40
N ALA A 137 26.44 -0.72 -4.77
CA ALA A 137 26.25 -0.27 -6.15
C ALA A 137 27.56 0.00 -6.91
N GLU A 138 28.72 -0.22 -6.28
CA GLU A 138 30.02 0.05 -6.93
C GLU A 138 30.18 -0.79 -8.22
N GLY A 139 30.45 -0.11 -9.33
CA GLY A 139 30.58 -0.74 -10.65
C GLY A 139 29.26 -1.13 -11.32
N LEU A 140 28.09 -0.79 -10.72
CA LEU A 140 26.78 -1.11 -11.28
C LEU A 140 26.05 0.17 -11.74
N ASP A 141 25.23 0.05 -12.77
CA ASP A 141 24.30 1.10 -13.17
C ASP A 141 23.02 0.99 -12.35
N LEU A 142 23.07 1.57 -11.16
CA LEU A 142 21.93 1.63 -10.24
C LEU A 142 21.19 2.96 -10.39
N VAL A 143 19.89 2.87 -10.59
CA VAL A 143 18.93 3.98 -10.41
C VAL A 143 18.05 3.62 -9.22
N GLY A 144 17.91 4.52 -8.24
CA GLY A 144 17.17 4.20 -7.03
C GLY A 144 16.70 5.43 -6.27
N PHE A 145 15.76 5.18 -5.36
CA PHE A 145 15.20 6.16 -4.47
C PHE A 145 15.11 5.59 -3.04
N TYR A 146 15.82 6.20 -2.13
CA TYR A 146 15.75 5.91 -0.70
C TYR A 146 14.97 7.01 0.00
N ALA A 147 14.02 6.64 0.85
CA ALA A 147 13.29 7.55 1.72
C ALA A 147 13.10 6.92 3.10
N ALA A 148 13.35 7.65 4.17
CA ALA A 148 13.24 7.15 5.53
C ALA A 148 12.84 8.25 6.52
N GLY A 149 12.12 7.87 7.56
CA GLY A 149 11.74 8.75 8.66
C GLY A 149 10.35 8.48 9.21
N PRO A 150 9.93 9.24 10.23
CA PRO A 150 8.62 9.11 10.84
C PRO A 150 7.50 9.63 9.95
N ILE A 151 6.38 8.90 9.98
CA ILE A 151 5.09 9.27 9.41
C ILE A 151 4.10 9.32 10.57
N SER A 152 3.37 10.43 10.73
CA SER A 152 2.40 10.60 11.80
C SER A 152 0.98 10.74 11.25
N ARG A 153 0.02 10.14 11.95
CA ARG A 153 -1.43 10.23 11.68
C ARG A 153 -2.16 10.51 12.98
N GLY A 154 -3.12 11.42 12.93
CA GLY A 154 -3.99 11.71 14.06
C GLY A 154 -5.44 11.80 13.61
N PHE A 155 -6.33 11.55 14.55
CA PHE A 155 -7.77 11.77 14.38
C PHE A 155 -8.39 12.24 15.67
N ALA A 156 -9.31 13.20 15.57
CA ALA A 156 -10.14 13.61 16.70
C ALA A 156 -11.53 14.00 16.23
N SER A 157 -12.51 13.90 17.16
CA SER A 157 -13.88 14.35 16.91
C SER A 157 -14.49 15.04 18.12
N SER A 158 -15.55 15.81 17.88
CA SER A 158 -16.39 16.39 18.95
C SER A 158 -17.03 15.32 19.84
N ALA A 159 -17.25 14.10 19.32
CA ALA A 159 -17.79 12.97 20.07
C ALA A 159 -16.78 12.34 21.06
N GLY A 160 -15.55 12.84 21.12
CA GLY A 160 -14.53 12.40 22.09
C GLY A 160 -13.60 11.31 21.57
N ALA A 161 -13.68 10.92 20.32
CA ALA A 161 -12.64 10.10 19.71
C ALA A 161 -11.31 10.86 19.64
N PHE A 162 -10.21 10.18 19.98
CA PHE A 162 -8.86 10.71 19.83
C PHE A 162 -7.86 9.58 19.51
N GLY A 163 -7.21 9.68 18.37
CA GLY A 163 -6.17 8.76 17.91
C GLY A 163 -4.89 9.48 17.56
N TRP A 164 -3.76 8.91 17.99
CA TRP A 164 -2.43 9.27 17.54
C TRP A 164 -1.66 8.01 17.13
N HIS A 165 -1.09 8.05 15.95
CA HIS A 165 -0.24 6.99 15.43
C HIS A 165 1.00 7.60 14.79
N GLN A 166 2.16 7.01 15.09
CA GLN A 166 3.41 7.33 14.43
C GLN A 166 4.18 6.05 14.15
N ALA A 167 4.76 5.96 12.97
CA ALA A 167 5.61 4.85 12.59
C ALA A 167 6.87 5.35 11.86
N ASN A 168 8.03 4.86 12.27
CA ASN A 168 9.25 4.99 11.50
C ASN A 168 9.26 3.93 10.40
N SER A 169 9.59 4.34 9.18
CA SER A 169 9.71 3.41 8.05
C SER A 169 10.75 3.89 7.05
N PHE A 170 11.24 2.96 6.24
CA PHE A 170 12.10 3.26 5.10
C PHE A 170 11.64 2.49 3.87
N ASN A 171 11.92 3.07 2.71
CA ASN A 171 11.82 2.44 1.40
C ASN A 171 13.11 2.69 0.64
N PHE A 172 13.64 1.65 0.04
CA PHE A 172 14.68 1.75 -0.98
C PHE A 172 14.21 0.98 -2.21
N ASP A 173 13.71 1.71 -3.20
CA ASP A 173 13.30 1.18 -4.49
C ASP A 173 14.41 1.42 -5.49
N PHE A 174 14.85 0.36 -6.19
CA PHE A 174 15.96 0.47 -7.11
C PHE A 174 15.82 -0.44 -8.33
N SER A 175 16.53 -0.05 -9.38
CA SER A 175 16.74 -0.87 -10.56
C SER A 175 18.21 -0.95 -10.87
N LEU A 176 18.67 -2.14 -11.22
CA LEU A 176 20.02 -2.40 -11.75
C LEU A 176 19.89 -2.58 -13.26
N PHE A 177 20.58 -1.74 -14.02
CA PHE A 177 20.56 -1.79 -15.48
C PHE A 177 21.72 -2.61 -16.01
N HIS A 178 21.41 -3.48 -16.96
CA HIS A 178 22.39 -4.19 -17.78
C HIS A 178 22.73 -3.36 -19.01
N GLU A 179 23.94 -3.52 -19.57
CA GLU A 179 24.41 -2.78 -20.75
C GLU A 179 23.50 -2.92 -21.99
N ASN A 180 22.74 -4.01 -22.08
CA ASN A 180 21.76 -4.23 -23.15
C ASN A 180 20.44 -3.46 -22.97
N GLY A 181 20.32 -2.62 -21.92
CA GLY A 181 19.14 -1.81 -21.63
C GLY A 181 18.04 -2.52 -20.85
N GLN A 182 18.19 -3.81 -20.53
CA GLN A 182 17.29 -4.52 -19.63
C GLN A 182 17.62 -4.15 -18.17
N ALA A 183 16.69 -4.38 -17.25
CA ALA A 183 16.88 -4.06 -15.84
C ALA A 183 16.23 -5.09 -14.91
N VAL A 184 16.82 -5.22 -13.74
CA VAL A 184 16.20 -5.84 -12.56
C VAL A 184 15.60 -4.73 -11.70
N LYS A 185 14.36 -4.86 -11.27
CA LYS A 185 13.75 -3.97 -10.28
C LYS A 185 13.59 -4.72 -8.96
N ALA A 186 13.99 -4.10 -7.88
CA ALA A 186 13.85 -4.63 -6.54
C ALA A 186 13.54 -3.52 -5.53
N SER A 187 13.02 -3.89 -4.38
CA SER A 187 12.80 -2.98 -3.25
C SER A 187 13.34 -3.61 -1.97
N TYR A 188 13.79 -2.77 -1.06
CA TYR A 188 14.05 -3.12 0.33
C TYR A 188 13.35 -2.09 1.21
N ALA A 189 12.34 -2.51 1.94
CA ALA A 189 11.49 -1.62 2.70
C ALA A 189 11.10 -2.27 4.04
N GLY A 190 10.76 -1.43 5.02
CA GLY A 190 10.37 -1.90 6.35
C GLY A 190 10.41 -0.80 7.39
N HIS A 191 10.41 -1.23 8.64
CA HIS A 191 10.54 -0.37 9.81
C HIS A 191 11.84 -0.60 10.58
N GLU A 192 12.60 -1.62 10.19
CA GLU A 192 13.87 -1.97 10.79
C GLU A 192 14.88 -2.28 9.67
N TRP A 193 15.94 -1.47 9.59
CA TRP A 193 17.01 -1.69 8.62
C TRP A 193 17.99 -2.74 9.17
N SER A 194 18.27 -3.72 8.36
CA SER A 194 19.33 -4.71 8.64
C SER A 194 20.30 -4.73 7.47
N SER A 195 21.58 -4.49 7.74
CA SER A 195 22.65 -4.58 6.72
C SER A 195 22.71 -5.96 6.06
N GLU A 196 22.44 -7.04 6.83
CA GLU A 196 22.34 -8.41 6.29
C GLU A 196 21.13 -8.55 5.37
N GLY A 197 19.96 -8.04 5.81
CA GLY A 197 18.73 -8.05 5.02
C GLY A 197 18.86 -7.27 3.72
N PHE A 198 19.46 -6.07 3.79
CA PHE A 198 19.80 -5.26 2.63
C PHE A 198 20.75 -5.98 1.68
N SER A 199 21.87 -6.50 2.21
CA SER A 199 22.88 -7.20 1.40
C SER A 199 22.27 -8.41 0.69
N ARG A 200 21.49 -9.24 1.39
CA ARG A 200 20.81 -10.39 0.79
C ARG A 200 19.87 -9.97 -0.34
N ARG A 201 19.09 -8.90 -0.14
CA ARG A 201 18.16 -8.41 -1.15
C ARG A 201 18.87 -7.84 -2.37
N PHE A 202 19.96 -7.12 -2.14
CA PHE A 202 20.79 -6.55 -3.19
C PHE A 202 21.50 -7.62 -4.01
N GLU A 203 22.08 -8.64 -3.36
CA GLU A 203 22.72 -9.78 -4.03
C GLU A 203 21.75 -10.57 -4.90
N GLN A 204 20.52 -10.80 -4.45
CA GLN A 204 19.48 -11.43 -5.28
C GLN A 204 19.21 -10.64 -6.57
N ALA A 205 19.15 -9.31 -6.47
CA ALA A 205 19.00 -8.46 -7.65
C ALA A 205 20.25 -8.51 -8.56
N ARG A 206 21.44 -8.58 -7.98
CA ARG A 206 22.69 -8.70 -8.74
C ARG A 206 22.82 -10.04 -9.45
N GLU A 207 22.42 -11.14 -8.82
CA GLU A 207 22.38 -12.46 -9.45
C GLU A 207 21.40 -12.46 -10.65
N GLN A 208 20.22 -11.85 -10.49
CA GLN A 208 19.28 -11.71 -11.60
C GLN A 208 19.83 -10.85 -12.74
N LEU A 209 20.59 -9.79 -12.41
CA LEU A 209 21.23 -8.93 -13.41
C LEU A 209 22.20 -9.73 -14.29
N ALA A 210 22.96 -10.67 -13.72
CA ALA A 210 23.87 -11.51 -14.48
C ALA A 210 23.13 -12.36 -15.53
N PHE A 211 21.93 -12.86 -15.23
CA PHE A 211 21.14 -13.62 -16.20
C PHE A 211 20.59 -12.76 -17.35
N LEU A 212 20.45 -11.45 -17.17
CA LEU A 212 20.06 -10.55 -18.26
C LEU A 212 21.13 -10.42 -19.35
N GLY A 213 22.36 -10.83 -19.07
CA GLY A 213 23.44 -10.93 -20.05
C GLY A 213 23.35 -12.13 -21.00
N LEU A 214 22.48 -13.10 -20.71
CA LEU A 214 22.24 -14.24 -21.59
C LEU A 214 21.49 -13.82 -22.87
N PRO A 215 21.56 -14.64 -23.95
CA PRO A 215 20.80 -14.36 -25.17
C PRO A 215 19.29 -14.23 -24.90
N LEU A 216 18.71 -13.12 -25.35
CA LEU A 216 17.28 -12.84 -25.19
C LEU A 216 16.42 -13.86 -25.92
N ARG A 217 15.42 -14.41 -25.26
CA ARG A 217 14.44 -15.32 -25.84
C ARG A 217 13.11 -14.59 -26.07
N THR A 218 12.57 -14.70 -27.27
CA THR A 218 11.20 -14.29 -27.59
C THR A 218 10.33 -15.52 -27.60
N LEU A 219 9.21 -15.46 -26.86
CA LEU A 219 8.23 -16.54 -26.83
C LEU A 219 7.04 -16.20 -27.75
N PRO A 220 6.42 -17.19 -28.40
CA PRO A 220 5.14 -16.97 -29.08
C PRO A 220 4.02 -16.69 -28.05
N PRO A 221 2.93 -16.03 -28.46
CA PRO A 221 1.71 -16.01 -27.64
C PRO A 221 1.27 -17.43 -27.27
N GLY A 222 0.80 -17.60 -26.04
CA GLY A 222 0.45 -18.93 -25.55
C GLY A 222 0.28 -18.98 -24.03
N GLU A 223 0.09 -20.17 -23.53
CA GLU A 223 -0.09 -20.44 -22.12
C GLU A 223 1.18 -21.07 -21.54
N TYR A 224 1.68 -20.49 -20.47
CA TYR A 224 2.95 -20.91 -19.86
C TYR A 224 2.79 -21.12 -18.35
N ARG A 225 3.36 -22.21 -17.85
CA ARG A 225 3.55 -22.34 -16.41
C ARG A 225 4.41 -21.18 -15.91
N ALA A 226 4.04 -20.57 -14.79
CA ALA A 226 4.72 -19.38 -14.32
C ALA A 226 4.85 -19.35 -12.80
N TYR A 227 5.94 -18.77 -12.34
CA TYR A 227 6.08 -18.29 -10.97
C TYR A 227 5.99 -16.77 -10.99
N LEU A 228 5.06 -16.23 -10.20
CA LEU A 228 4.91 -14.80 -9.94
C LEU A 228 5.60 -14.50 -8.61
N ALA A 229 6.66 -13.72 -8.64
CA ALA A 229 7.33 -13.26 -7.41
C ALA A 229 6.38 -12.34 -6.60
N PRO A 230 6.63 -12.12 -5.30
CA PRO A 230 5.79 -11.24 -4.48
C PRO A 230 5.51 -9.87 -5.09
N ALA A 231 6.51 -9.22 -5.71
CA ALA A 231 6.34 -7.93 -6.38
C ALA A 231 5.49 -8.02 -7.67
N ALA A 232 5.44 -9.18 -8.35
CA ALA A 232 4.51 -9.39 -9.45
C ALA A 232 3.08 -9.60 -8.94
N LEU A 233 2.91 -10.30 -7.82
CA LEU A 233 1.61 -10.49 -7.17
C LEU A 233 1.07 -9.19 -6.58
N GLU A 234 1.95 -8.29 -6.08
CA GLU A 234 1.58 -6.96 -5.58
C GLU A 234 0.81 -6.15 -6.61
N GLU A 235 1.24 -6.16 -7.87
CA GLU A 235 0.55 -5.44 -8.94
C GLU A 235 -0.88 -5.97 -9.16
N ILE A 236 -1.07 -7.29 -9.09
CA ILE A 236 -2.40 -7.91 -9.18
C ILE A 236 -3.26 -7.53 -7.97
N MET A 237 -2.70 -7.59 -6.76
CA MET A 237 -3.40 -7.24 -5.52
C MET A 237 -3.70 -5.74 -5.48
N GLY A 238 -2.82 -4.90 -6.02
CA GLY A 238 -3.03 -3.47 -6.20
C GLY A 238 -4.27 -3.17 -7.06
N MET A 239 -4.43 -3.88 -8.18
CA MET A 239 -5.63 -3.78 -9.01
C MET A 239 -6.91 -4.20 -8.25
N LEU A 240 -6.86 -5.28 -7.49
CA LEU A 240 -8.00 -5.73 -6.66
C LEU A 240 -8.29 -4.76 -5.52
N SER A 241 -7.30 -4.05 -5.00
CA SER A 241 -7.48 -3.05 -3.96
C SER A 241 -8.33 -1.87 -4.44
N TRP A 242 -8.40 -1.65 -5.75
CA TRP A 242 -9.27 -0.63 -6.36
C TRP A 242 -10.71 -1.13 -6.49
N GLY A 243 -11.46 -1.04 -5.39
CA GLY A 243 -12.89 -1.35 -5.34
C GLY A 243 -13.22 -2.85 -5.26
N GLY A 244 -12.24 -3.75 -5.32
CA GLY A 244 -12.50 -5.19 -5.25
C GLY A 244 -13.19 -5.59 -3.96
N PHE A 245 -12.78 -5.01 -2.85
CA PHE A 245 -13.28 -5.29 -1.50
C PHE A 245 -14.26 -4.23 -0.98
N SER A 246 -14.57 -3.19 -1.77
CA SER A 246 -15.40 -2.06 -1.38
C SER A 246 -16.88 -2.43 -1.33
N ALA A 247 -17.53 -2.19 -0.19
CA ALA A 247 -18.97 -2.40 0.00
C ALA A 247 -19.79 -1.58 -1.02
N ARG A 248 -19.39 -0.33 -1.26
CA ARG A 248 -20.04 0.54 -2.27
C ARG A 248 -19.90 -0.06 -3.67
N ALA A 249 -18.71 -0.48 -4.06
CA ALA A 249 -18.48 -1.03 -5.39
C ALA A 249 -19.23 -2.36 -5.58
N ILE A 250 -19.32 -3.19 -4.55
CA ILE A 250 -20.09 -4.45 -4.57
C ILE A 250 -21.58 -4.16 -4.69
N ALA A 251 -22.12 -3.25 -3.87
CA ALA A 251 -23.55 -2.90 -3.89
C ALA A 251 -23.96 -2.24 -5.21
N SER A 252 -23.12 -1.39 -5.79
CA SER A 252 -23.34 -0.74 -7.10
C SER A 252 -22.98 -1.62 -8.30
N LYS A 253 -22.55 -2.88 -8.09
CA LYS A 253 -22.13 -3.83 -9.13
C LYS A 253 -20.95 -3.36 -9.98
N GLN A 254 -20.05 -2.60 -9.37
CA GLN A 254 -18.83 -2.08 -10.00
C GLN A 254 -17.55 -2.77 -9.49
N SER A 255 -17.67 -3.69 -8.51
CA SER A 255 -16.52 -4.43 -8.01
C SER A 255 -16.02 -5.42 -9.06
N PRO A 256 -14.69 -5.50 -9.32
CA PRO A 256 -14.12 -6.58 -10.12
C PRO A 256 -14.32 -7.97 -9.48
N LEU A 257 -14.57 -8.02 -8.17
CA LEU A 257 -14.88 -9.26 -7.44
C LEU A 257 -16.40 -9.50 -7.27
N GLN A 258 -17.24 -8.91 -8.14
CA GLN A 258 -18.68 -9.05 -8.06
C GLN A 258 -19.14 -10.51 -8.06
N LYS A 259 -18.61 -11.33 -8.97
CA LYS A 259 -18.94 -12.78 -9.04
C LYS A 259 -18.52 -13.53 -7.79
N PHE A 260 -17.41 -13.11 -7.18
CA PHE A 260 -16.90 -13.70 -5.96
C PHE A 260 -17.84 -13.45 -4.76
N TYR A 261 -18.31 -12.22 -4.59
CA TYR A 261 -19.29 -11.87 -3.55
C TYR A 261 -20.69 -12.40 -3.83
N ALA A 262 -21.01 -12.69 -5.09
CA ALA A 262 -22.26 -13.37 -5.47
C ALA A 262 -22.18 -14.92 -5.33
N ASN A 263 -21.06 -15.47 -4.91
CA ASN A 263 -20.76 -16.92 -4.88
C ASN A 263 -20.85 -17.60 -6.26
N GLU A 264 -20.63 -16.86 -7.33
CA GLU A 264 -20.58 -17.37 -8.70
C GLU A 264 -19.15 -17.74 -9.13
N ALA A 265 -18.14 -17.32 -8.38
CA ALA A 265 -16.74 -17.64 -8.59
C ALA A 265 -16.04 -17.84 -7.24
N SER A 266 -14.95 -18.59 -7.26
CA SER A 266 -14.10 -18.82 -6.09
C SER A 266 -12.62 -18.77 -6.47
N LEU A 267 -11.76 -18.56 -5.48
CA LEU A 267 -10.33 -18.74 -5.58
C LEU A 267 -9.93 -20.12 -5.05
N SER A 268 -8.65 -20.45 -5.12
CA SER A 268 -8.11 -21.66 -4.51
C SER A 268 -8.34 -21.67 -3.00
N PRO A 269 -8.68 -22.81 -2.40
CA PRO A 269 -8.79 -22.93 -0.94
C PRO A 269 -7.52 -22.56 -0.17
N ASN A 270 -6.38 -22.48 -0.85
CA ASN A 270 -5.11 -22.03 -0.28
C ASN A 270 -5.01 -20.50 -0.16
N VAL A 271 -5.95 -19.75 -0.73
CA VAL A 271 -5.95 -18.28 -0.66
C VAL A 271 -6.71 -17.82 0.58
N TRP A 272 -5.96 -17.17 1.46
CA TRP A 272 -6.46 -16.44 2.61
C TRP A 272 -5.91 -15.03 2.53
N LEU A 273 -6.75 -14.04 2.69
CA LEU A 273 -6.37 -12.62 2.61
C LEU A 273 -7.08 -11.84 3.70
N SER A 274 -6.34 -11.03 4.41
CA SER A 274 -6.88 -10.14 5.43
C SER A 274 -6.36 -8.71 5.27
N GLU A 275 -7.15 -7.77 5.77
CA GLU A 275 -6.68 -6.46 6.19
C GLU A 275 -6.09 -6.64 7.59
N GLN A 276 -4.77 -6.64 7.70
CA GLN A 276 -4.04 -6.95 8.94
C GLN A 276 -3.47 -5.65 9.53
N VAL A 277 -4.25 -4.96 10.35
CA VAL A 277 -3.85 -3.70 10.97
C VAL A 277 -2.88 -3.94 12.13
N SER A 278 -3.16 -4.97 12.94
CA SER A 278 -2.29 -5.33 14.06
C SER A 278 -0.92 -5.80 13.58
N GLY A 279 0.13 -5.21 14.12
CA GLY A 279 1.51 -5.51 13.72
C GLY A 279 1.96 -4.87 12.41
N SER A 280 1.09 -4.11 11.72
CA SER A 280 1.46 -3.33 10.54
C SER A 280 1.92 -1.90 10.92
N LEU A 281 2.34 -1.14 9.92
CA LEU A 281 2.66 0.28 10.07
C LEU A 281 1.43 1.19 9.94
N SER A 282 0.25 0.63 9.68
CA SER A 282 -0.98 1.40 9.51
C SER A 282 -1.61 1.77 10.85
N PRO A 283 -2.27 2.94 10.96
CA PRO A 283 -2.98 3.32 12.17
C PRO A 283 -4.14 2.38 12.47
N ALA A 284 -4.37 2.11 13.78
CA ALA A 284 -5.51 1.31 14.26
C ALA A 284 -6.83 2.12 14.33
N PHE A 285 -6.96 3.13 13.49
CA PHE A 285 -8.16 3.93 13.31
C PHE A 285 -8.24 4.45 11.87
N SER A 286 -9.45 4.70 11.41
CA SER A 286 -9.69 5.24 10.07
C SER A 286 -9.73 6.78 10.07
N ASP A 287 -9.68 7.35 8.87
CA ASP A 287 -9.86 8.78 8.60
C ASP A 287 -11.29 9.28 8.92
N GLU A 288 -12.23 8.37 9.17
CA GLU A 288 -13.60 8.66 9.63
C GLU A 288 -13.79 8.45 11.14
N GLY A 289 -12.72 8.12 11.86
CA GLY A 289 -12.73 7.98 13.32
C GLY A 289 -13.32 6.67 13.84
N TYR A 290 -13.27 5.61 13.05
CA TYR A 290 -13.59 4.27 13.54
C TYR A 290 -12.33 3.54 13.97
N PRO A 291 -12.34 2.86 15.12
CA PRO A 291 -11.28 1.90 15.44
C PRO A 291 -11.20 0.82 14.36
N ARG A 292 -9.98 0.41 14.01
CA ARG A 292 -9.72 -0.63 13.02
C ARG A 292 -9.19 -1.86 13.70
N ASN A 293 -9.75 -2.99 13.31
CA ASN A 293 -9.31 -4.32 13.71
C ASN A 293 -8.93 -5.13 12.46
N ASP A 294 -8.24 -6.24 12.69
CA ASP A 294 -7.96 -7.18 11.62
C ASP A 294 -9.25 -7.74 11.04
N LEU A 295 -9.33 -7.77 9.71
CA LEU A 295 -10.52 -8.16 8.98
C LEU A 295 -10.17 -9.19 7.91
N GLY A 296 -10.66 -10.42 8.05
CA GLY A 296 -10.53 -11.44 7.02
C GLY A 296 -11.39 -11.09 5.81
N LEU A 297 -10.77 -10.81 4.66
CA LEU A 297 -11.45 -10.48 3.40
C LEU A 297 -11.77 -11.73 2.59
N ILE A 298 -10.83 -12.67 2.53
CA ILE A 298 -10.96 -13.96 1.85
C ILE A 298 -10.60 -15.08 2.82
N ALA A 299 -11.42 -16.09 2.93
CA ALA A 299 -11.19 -17.27 3.74
C ALA A 299 -11.37 -18.56 2.90
N LYS A 300 -10.32 -19.39 2.82
CA LYS A 300 -10.34 -20.63 2.01
C LYS A 300 -10.82 -20.40 0.57
N GLY A 301 -10.40 -19.30 -0.05
CA GLY A 301 -10.77 -18.98 -1.42
C GLY A 301 -12.21 -18.53 -1.62
N THR A 302 -12.96 -18.23 -0.55
CA THR A 302 -14.32 -17.69 -0.59
C THR A 302 -14.41 -16.30 0.02
N ALA A 303 -15.40 -15.51 -0.37
CA ALA A 303 -15.67 -14.20 0.22
C ALA A 303 -16.03 -14.33 1.70
N ASN A 304 -15.42 -13.48 2.55
CA ASN A 304 -15.68 -13.50 3.99
C ASN A 304 -16.19 -12.15 4.48
N ALA A 305 -15.48 -11.05 4.19
CA ALA A 305 -15.92 -9.71 4.54
C ALA A 305 -15.63 -8.72 3.40
N GLN A 306 -16.20 -7.54 3.53
CA GLN A 306 -15.97 -6.39 2.67
C GLN A 306 -15.54 -5.18 3.50
N LEU A 307 -14.89 -4.22 2.88
CA LEU A 307 -14.53 -2.95 3.52
C LEU A 307 -15.73 -2.01 3.48
N VAL A 308 -16.17 -1.55 4.66
CA VAL A 308 -17.39 -0.76 4.82
C VAL A 308 -17.03 0.55 5.53
N ASN A 309 -17.09 1.67 4.83
CA ASN A 309 -16.97 3.00 5.42
C ASN A 309 -18.32 3.49 5.99
N SER A 310 -18.33 4.67 6.60
CA SER A 310 -19.52 5.25 7.22
C SER A 310 -20.65 5.50 6.21
N ARG A 311 -20.32 6.03 5.03
CA ARG A 311 -21.32 6.31 4.00
C ARG A 311 -21.94 5.04 3.44
N SER A 312 -21.15 4.04 3.11
CA SER A 312 -21.65 2.75 2.63
C SER A 312 -22.50 2.04 3.69
N ALA A 313 -22.11 2.18 4.97
CA ALA A 313 -22.92 1.66 6.08
C ALA A 313 -24.32 2.30 6.10
N ALA A 314 -24.40 3.62 5.99
CA ALA A 314 -25.66 4.35 5.97
C ALA A 314 -26.50 4.07 4.70
N GLU A 315 -25.86 4.07 3.53
CA GLU A 315 -26.52 3.93 2.23
C GLU A 315 -27.08 2.52 1.99
N TYR A 316 -26.35 1.49 2.43
CA TYR A 316 -26.68 0.09 2.15
C TYR A 316 -27.13 -0.70 3.38
N GLY A 317 -27.28 -0.05 4.54
CA GLY A 317 -27.74 -0.71 5.78
C GLY A 317 -26.71 -1.72 6.33
N LEU A 318 -25.44 -1.43 6.19
CA LEU A 318 -24.33 -2.26 6.65
C LEU A 318 -23.72 -1.72 7.95
N ALA A 319 -22.90 -2.52 8.64
CA ALA A 319 -22.11 -2.05 9.77
C ALA A 319 -20.75 -1.53 9.28
N ALA A 320 -20.40 -0.27 9.62
CA ALA A 320 -19.08 0.27 9.37
C ALA A 320 -18.03 -0.54 10.15
N ASN A 321 -16.92 -0.87 9.51
CA ASN A 321 -15.87 -1.73 10.08
C ASN A 321 -14.48 -1.09 10.12
N GLY A 322 -14.43 0.24 10.08
CA GLY A 322 -13.17 0.99 10.14
C GLY A 322 -12.43 1.06 8.81
N ALA A 323 -13.07 0.72 7.69
CA ALA A 323 -12.50 0.96 6.38
C ALA A 323 -12.20 2.45 6.18
N SER A 324 -11.23 2.78 5.32
CA SER A 324 -10.97 4.15 4.91
C SER A 324 -12.16 4.72 4.15
N SER A 325 -12.24 6.05 4.04
CA SER A 325 -13.28 6.74 3.25
C SER A 325 -13.37 6.24 1.79
N TYR A 326 -12.30 5.69 1.26
CA TYR A 326 -12.26 5.08 -0.09
C TYR A 326 -12.52 3.57 -0.11
N GLU A 327 -12.63 2.92 1.05
CA GLU A 327 -12.76 1.46 1.18
C GLU A 327 -11.60 0.69 0.52
N TYR A 328 -10.39 1.26 0.59
CA TYR A 328 -9.16 0.61 0.14
C TYR A 328 -8.44 -0.05 1.32
N PRO A 329 -7.89 -1.25 1.13
CA PRO A 329 -7.05 -1.86 2.14
C PRO A 329 -5.75 -1.06 2.29
N THR A 330 -5.24 -1.01 3.52
CA THR A 330 -3.99 -0.32 3.85
C THR A 330 -2.91 -1.25 4.39
N ALA A 331 -3.27 -2.48 4.74
CA ALA A 331 -2.35 -3.48 5.26
C ALA A 331 -2.81 -4.89 4.84
N LEU A 332 -2.68 -5.19 3.53
CA LEU A 332 -3.03 -6.51 3.02
C LEU A 332 -2.03 -7.58 3.48
N ASP A 333 -2.54 -8.67 4.00
CA ASP A 333 -1.76 -9.86 4.36
C ASP A 333 -2.35 -11.09 3.67
N MET A 334 -1.56 -11.70 2.77
CA MET A 334 -1.86 -13.00 2.18
C MET A 334 -1.11 -14.08 2.93
N GLN A 335 -1.82 -15.09 3.40
CA GLN A 335 -1.24 -16.18 4.18
C GLN A 335 -0.16 -16.92 3.39
N ALA A 336 0.92 -17.30 4.08
CA ALA A 336 1.98 -18.13 3.53
C ALA A 336 1.48 -19.50 3.06
N GLY A 337 2.06 -20.00 1.96
CA GLY A 337 1.86 -21.38 1.51
C GLY A 337 2.91 -22.35 2.02
N GLN A 338 3.19 -23.39 1.24
CA GLN A 338 4.10 -24.48 1.61
C GLN A 338 5.37 -24.55 0.74
N LEU A 339 5.40 -23.81 -0.40
CA LEU A 339 6.53 -23.86 -1.32
C LEU A 339 7.71 -23.09 -0.72
N GLU A 340 8.90 -23.68 -0.68
CA GLU A 340 10.10 -23.00 -0.22
C GLU A 340 10.73 -22.24 -1.38
N HIS A 341 10.92 -20.93 -1.21
CA HIS A 341 11.46 -20.06 -2.27
C HIS A 341 12.83 -20.53 -2.82
N LYS A 342 13.68 -21.10 -1.97
CA LYS A 342 14.98 -21.62 -2.40
C LYS A 342 14.92 -22.75 -3.45
N TYR A 343 13.77 -23.45 -3.52
CA TYR A 343 13.53 -24.53 -4.50
C TYR A 343 12.56 -24.12 -5.61
N ILE A 344 12.22 -22.83 -5.70
CA ILE A 344 11.13 -22.40 -6.58
C ILE A 344 11.43 -22.65 -8.07
N LEU A 345 12.68 -22.55 -8.50
CA LEU A 345 13.07 -22.88 -9.87
C LEU A 345 12.92 -24.36 -10.17
N GLU A 346 13.30 -25.22 -9.23
CA GLU A 346 13.12 -26.69 -9.35
C GLU A 346 11.64 -27.04 -9.41
N GLN A 347 10.84 -26.42 -8.56
CA GLN A 347 9.39 -26.63 -8.52
C GLN A 347 8.69 -26.06 -9.75
N LEU A 348 9.15 -24.94 -10.31
CA LEU A 348 8.69 -24.41 -11.59
C LEU A 348 9.05 -25.39 -12.74
N GLY A 349 10.19 -26.07 -12.65
CA GLY A 349 10.67 -27.00 -13.67
C GLY A 349 10.95 -26.30 -15.00
N THR A 350 9.95 -26.24 -15.90
CA THR A 350 10.04 -25.47 -17.15
C THR A 350 8.88 -24.48 -17.22
N GLY A 351 9.19 -23.20 -17.44
CA GLY A 351 8.23 -22.10 -17.48
C GLY A 351 8.83 -20.73 -17.29
N LEU A 352 8.01 -19.78 -16.87
CA LEU A 352 8.38 -18.38 -16.67
C LEU A 352 8.63 -18.07 -15.19
N TYR A 353 9.76 -17.46 -14.90
CA TYR A 353 9.98 -16.73 -13.65
C TYR A 353 9.71 -15.26 -13.92
N ILE A 354 8.73 -14.66 -13.24
CA ILE A 354 8.30 -13.27 -13.43
C ILE A 354 8.56 -12.50 -12.13
N SER A 355 9.57 -11.61 -12.14
CA SER A 355 9.91 -10.81 -10.97
C SER A 355 8.88 -9.71 -10.71
N ASN A 356 8.41 -9.04 -11.77
CA ASN A 356 7.51 -7.91 -11.71
C ASN A 356 6.53 -7.94 -12.90
N LEU A 357 5.33 -7.47 -12.64
CA LEU A 357 4.38 -7.05 -13.67
C LEU A 357 4.37 -5.52 -13.75
N TRP A 358 3.81 -4.97 -14.83
CA TRP A 358 3.78 -3.53 -15.01
C TRP A 358 2.62 -3.07 -15.88
N TYR A 359 2.13 -1.87 -15.60
CA TYR A 359 1.10 -1.19 -16.37
C TYR A 359 -0.19 -2.02 -16.49
N LEU A 360 -0.65 -2.54 -15.35
CA LEU A 360 -1.86 -3.35 -15.32
C LEU A 360 -3.11 -2.51 -15.51
N ASN A 361 -4.10 -3.09 -16.17
CA ASN A 361 -5.43 -2.55 -16.30
C ASN A 361 -6.44 -3.69 -16.40
N TYR A 362 -7.72 -3.41 -16.22
CA TYR A 362 -8.78 -4.37 -16.51
C TYR A 362 -9.02 -4.44 -18.02
N SER A 363 -8.89 -5.64 -18.62
CA SER A 363 -9.38 -5.94 -19.95
C SER A 363 -10.87 -6.33 -19.91
N ASP A 364 -11.31 -6.95 -18.81
CA ASP A 364 -12.71 -7.26 -18.49
C ASP A 364 -12.88 -7.21 -16.96
N GLN A 365 -13.38 -6.09 -16.45
CA GLN A 365 -13.53 -5.89 -15.02
C GLN A 365 -14.52 -6.86 -14.35
N PRO A 366 -15.73 -7.14 -14.91
CA PRO A 366 -16.64 -8.14 -14.36
C PRO A 366 -16.09 -9.56 -14.27
N ALA A 367 -15.11 -9.90 -15.11
CA ALA A 367 -14.41 -11.18 -15.10
C ALA A 367 -13.15 -11.16 -14.23
N ALA A 368 -12.87 -10.05 -13.53
CA ALA A 368 -11.58 -9.79 -12.85
C ALA A 368 -10.40 -10.11 -13.78
N ARG A 369 -10.53 -9.77 -15.07
CA ARG A 369 -9.54 -10.06 -16.09
C ARG A 369 -8.61 -8.87 -16.24
N LEU A 370 -7.32 -9.13 -16.06
CA LEU A 370 -6.26 -8.15 -16.08
C LEU A 370 -5.38 -8.33 -17.31
N THR A 371 -4.97 -7.23 -17.89
CA THR A 371 -3.91 -7.17 -18.90
C THR A 371 -2.78 -6.29 -18.38
N GLY A 372 -1.57 -6.59 -18.78
CA GLY A 372 -0.37 -5.84 -18.41
C GLY A 372 0.84 -6.41 -19.15
N MET A 373 2.02 -5.99 -18.72
CA MET A 373 3.28 -6.39 -19.31
C MET A 373 4.13 -7.16 -18.31
N THR A 374 4.79 -8.23 -18.78
CA THR A 374 5.97 -8.74 -18.06
C THR A 374 7.07 -7.72 -18.27
N ARG A 375 7.73 -7.30 -17.20
CA ARG A 375 8.78 -6.29 -17.28
C ARG A 375 9.86 -6.59 -16.26
N PHE A 376 11.03 -5.99 -16.50
CA PHE A 376 12.22 -6.24 -15.70
C PHE A 376 12.68 -7.70 -15.82
N ALA A 377 13.18 -8.29 -14.73
CA ALA A 377 13.71 -9.65 -14.71
C ALA A 377 12.63 -10.70 -14.95
N THR A 378 12.34 -10.99 -16.22
CA THR A 378 11.51 -12.11 -16.65
C THR A 378 12.38 -13.14 -17.32
N PHE A 379 12.37 -14.39 -16.79
CA PHE A 379 13.27 -15.44 -17.24
C PHE A 379 12.52 -16.67 -17.73
N TRP A 380 13.08 -17.30 -18.76
CA TRP A 380 12.73 -18.65 -19.13
C TRP A 380 13.56 -19.65 -18.33
N VAL A 381 12.86 -20.56 -17.68
CA VAL A 381 13.43 -21.63 -16.87
C VAL A 381 13.24 -22.96 -17.61
N GLU A 382 14.28 -23.77 -17.69
CA GLU A 382 14.23 -25.14 -18.21
C GLU A 382 14.88 -26.09 -17.19
N ASN A 383 14.17 -27.15 -16.83
CA ASN A 383 14.63 -28.15 -15.87
C ASN A 383 15.15 -27.54 -14.53
N GLY A 384 14.46 -26.49 -14.03
CA GLY A 384 14.81 -25.83 -12.79
C GLY A 384 15.98 -24.86 -12.87
N GLN A 385 16.42 -24.49 -14.08
CA GLN A 385 17.52 -23.55 -14.28
C GLN A 385 17.10 -22.38 -15.18
N ILE A 386 17.53 -21.17 -14.85
CA ILE A 386 17.35 -20.00 -15.72
C ILE A 386 18.27 -20.17 -16.92
N VAL A 387 17.69 -20.17 -18.14
CA VAL A 387 18.46 -20.37 -19.38
C VAL A 387 18.45 -19.14 -20.29
N ALA A 388 17.48 -18.22 -20.13
CA ALA A 388 17.42 -16.99 -20.93
C ALA A 388 16.55 -15.92 -20.24
N PRO A 389 16.86 -14.64 -20.42
CA PRO A 389 15.88 -13.58 -20.23
C PRO A 389 14.81 -13.64 -21.33
N VAL A 390 13.60 -13.24 -21.01
CA VAL A 390 12.46 -13.20 -21.95
C VAL A 390 12.17 -11.76 -22.35
N SER A 391 11.90 -11.53 -23.63
CA SER A 391 11.44 -10.22 -24.11
C SER A 391 10.16 -9.82 -23.39
N THR A 392 9.95 -8.51 -23.23
CA THR A 392 8.72 -8.00 -22.63
C THR A 392 7.50 -8.51 -23.42
N MET A 393 6.59 -9.17 -22.73
CA MET A 393 5.39 -9.78 -23.29
C MET A 393 4.15 -9.18 -22.64
N ARG A 394 3.08 -9.06 -23.39
CA ARG A 394 1.77 -8.75 -22.82
C ARG A 394 1.11 -10.01 -22.29
N PHE A 395 0.56 -9.94 -21.09
CA PHE A 395 -0.32 -10.97 -20.54
C PHE A 395 -1.77 -10.50 -20.50
N ASP A 396 -2.69 -11.43 -20.51
CA ASP A 396 -4.12 -11.18 -20.30
C ASP A 396 -4.73 -12.41 -19.63
N ASP A 397 -5.06 -12.32 -18.34
CA ASP A 397 -5.61 -13.45 -17.60
C ASP A 397 -6.56 -12.98 -16.46
N SER A 398 -7.40 -13.88 -15.99
CA SER A 398 -8.33 -13.59 -14.89
C SER A 398 -7.72 -13.94 -13.54
N VAL A 399 -7.98 -13.10 -12.54
CA VAL A 399 -7.62 -13.39 -11.13
C VAL A 399 -8.28 -14.68 -10.65
N TYR A 400 -9.53 -14.96 -11.10
CA TYR A 400 -10.21 -16.23 -10.79
C TYR A 400 -9.51 -17.45 -11.39
N SER A 401 -8.79 -17.27 -12.50
CA SER A 401 -7.90 -18.29 -13.05
C SER A 401 -6.61 -18.40 -12.25
N LEU A 402 -5.85 -17.29 -12.17
CA LEU A 402 -4.51 -17.26 -11.59
C LEU A 402 -4.47 -17.68 -10.12
N LEU A 403 -5.34 -17.09 -9.30
CA LEU A 403 -5.43 -17.39 -7.85
C LEU A 403 -6.49 -18.43 -7.53
N GLY A 404 -7.17 -18.98 -8.54
CA GLY A 404 -8.17 -20.04 -8.43
C GLY A 404 -7.69 -21.37 -8.99
N SER A 405 -8.26 -21.76 -10.13
CA SER A 405 -8.04 -23.09 -10.71
C SER A 405 -6.62 -23.37 -11.20
N GLN A 406 -5.85 -22.33 -11.50
CA GLN A 406 -4.48 -22.45 -11.97
C GLN A 406 -3.44 -22.32 -10.84
N LEU A 407 -3.82 -21.94 -9.63
CA LEU A 407 -2.88 -21.85 -8.51
C LEU A 407 -2.40 -23.25 -8.11
N GLU A 408 -1.10 -23.51 -8.21
CA GLU A 408 -0.46 -24.71 -7.73
C GLU A 408 -0.06 -24.57 -6.27
N GLY A 409 0.44 -23.40 -5.88
CA GLY A 409 0.84 -23.14 -4.51
C GLY A 409 1.39 -21.72 -4.31
N LEU A 410 1.50 -21.37 -3.04
CA LEU A 410 2.10 -20.13 -2.57
C LEU A 410 3.39 -20.45 -1.81
N THR A 411 4.34 -19.50 -1.83
CA THR A 411 5.60 -19.68 -1.07
C THR A 411 5.37 -19.55 0.43
N ARG A 412 6.27 -20.19 1.20
CA ARG A 412 6.34 -20.05 2.66
C ARG A 412 6.88 -18.68 3.04
N GLU A 413 7.91 -18.27 2.34
CA GLU A 413 8.51 -16.96 2.51
C GLU A 413 7.60 -15.91 1.89
N ARG A 414 7.41 -14.81 2.64
CA ARG A 414 6.63 -13.65 2.21
C ARG A 414 7.51 -12.41 2.22
N GLU A 415 7.17 -11.45 1.40
CA GLU A 415 7.85 -10.17 1.29
C GLU A 415 6.93 -9.05 1.76
N LEU A 416 7.45 -8.16 2.63
CA LEU A 416 6.77 -6.93 3.00
C LEU A 416 7.05 -5.88 1.93
N LEU A 417 6.00 -5.44 1.26
CA LEU A 417 6.02 -4.44 0.21
C LEU A 417 5.33 -3.20 0.76
N LEU A 418 6.09 -2.13 0.96
CA LEU A 418 5.55 -0.84 1.40
C LEU A 418 5.25 0.02 0.19
N SER A 419 4.20 0.84 0.29
CA SER A 419 3.90 1.83 -0.74
C SER A 419 5.12 2.70 -1.04
N ALA A 420 5.59 2.65 -2.28
CA ALA A 420 6.67 3.48 -2.78
C ALA A 420 6.18 4.87 -3.23
N SER A 421 4.87 5.15 -3.12
CA SER A 421 4.30 6.44 -3.49
C SER A 421 4.81 7.54 -2.58
N THR A 422 5.32 8.59 -3.21
CA THR A 422 5.71 9.84 -2.56
C THR A 422 4.87 11.01 -3.08
N TYR A 423 3.76 10.71 -3.76
CA TYR A 423 2.84 11.72 -4.25
C TYR A 423 2.13 12.39 -3.06
N SER A 424 2.30 13.68 -2.92
CA SER A 424 1.93 14.50 -1.76
C SER A 424 2.73 14.17 -0.49
N GLN A 425 2.79 12.92 -0.04
CA GLN A 425 3.52 12.47 1.14
C GLN A 425 3.75 10.95 1.08
N ARG A 426 4.67 10.46 1.93
CA ARG A 426 4.84 9.02 2.13
C ARG A 426 3.64 8.42 2.87
N ALA A 427 3.39 7.14 2.61
CA ALA A 427 2.32 6.37 3.25
C ALA A 427 2.87 5.13 3.95
N THR A 428 2.11 4.61 4.91
CA THR A 428 2.41 3.36 5.63
C THR A 428 1.64 2.16 5.06
N ALA A 429 0.91 2.34 3.95
CA ALA A 429 0.20 1.26 3.30
C ALA A 429 1.18 0.17 2.85
N SER A 430 0.80 -1.08 3.07
CA SER A 430 1.68 -2.23 2.85
C SER A 430 0.92 -3.47 2.37
N MET A 431 1.66 -4.38 1.75
CA MET A 431 1.22 -5.72 1.44
C MET A 431 2.26 -6.72 1.91
N LEU A 432 1.86 -7.76 2.62
CA LEU A 432 2.72 -8.88 3.00
C LEU A 432 2.31 -10.09 2.15
N LEU A 433 3.10 -10.38 1.10
CA LEU A 433 2.71 -11.32 0.06
C LEU A 433 3.71 -12.46 -0.13
N PRO A 434 3.23 -13.71 -0.35
CA PRO A 434 4.04 -14.80 -0.89
C PRO A 434 4.26 -14.65 -2.40
N GLY A 435 5.13 -15.46 -2.97
CA GLY A 435 5.12 -15.73 -4.41
C GLY A 435 4.07 -16.79 -4.76
N ALA A 436 3.60 -16.79 -6.00
CA ALA A 436 2.58 -17.71 -6.50
C ALA A 436 3.08 -18.54 -7.68
N LEU A 437 3.00 -19.86 -7.59
CA LEU A 437 3.24 -20.80 -8.70
C LEU A 437 1.90 -21.14 -9.34
N VAL A 438 1.79 -20.89 -10.65
CA VAL A 438 0.58 -21.11 -11.42
C VAL A 438 0.83 -22.06 -12.60
N LYS A 439 -0.12 -22.95 -12.86
CA LYS A 439 -0.06 -23.90 -13.99
C LYS A 439 0.00 -23.20 -15.33
N ARG A 440 -0.64 -22.02 -15.38
CA ARG A 440 -0.85 -21.30 -16.63
C ARG A 440 -0.98 -19.81 -16.41
N LEU A 441 -0.22 -19.04 -17.16
CA LEU A 441 -0.38 -17.62 -17.41
C LEU A 441 -0.48 -17.42 -18.92
N THR A 442 -1.46 -16.65 -19.38
CA THR A 442 -1.70 -16.41 -20.79
C THR A 442 -0.92 -15.20 -21.29
N LEU A 443 0.06 -15.42 -22.18
CA LEU A 443 0.76 -14.36 -22.90
C LEU A 443 0.07 -14.13 -24.26
N THR A 444 -0.16 -12.86 -24.61
CA THR A 444 -0.95 -12.49 -25.81
C THR A 444 -0.12 -11.79 -26.89
N LEU A 445 0.94 -11.12 -26.54
CA LEU A 445 1.88 -10.43 -27.44
C LEU A 445 3.28 -10.45 -26.84
#